data_2276a444954faca524839e4e4871ef91
#
_entry.id   2276a444954faca524839e4e4871ef91
#
_cell.length_a   1.000
_cell.length_b   1.000
_cell.length_c   1.000
_cell.angle_alpha   90.00
_cell.angle_beta   90.00
_cell.angle_gamma   90.00
#
_symmetry.space_group_name_H-M   'P 1'
#
loop_
_entity.id
_entity.type
_entity.pdbx_description
1 polymer ?
#
loop_
_entity_poly.entity_id
_entity_poly.type
_entity_poly.pdbx_seq_one_letter_code
_entity_poly.pdbx_strand_id
1 'polypeptide(L)'
;MRLISISTGKVASLFGNHHPDYKSVASAIRKKTVSTISNPTPVEITELGIKSDEQADLSVHGGIEKAIYVYPAEHYAFWNELLTRETKKPVSLSHGGIGENFTIEGLLENEVFVGDQLHIGDLEF
;
A
#
# COMPACT_ATOMS: atom_id res chain seq x y z
N MET A 1 -11.18 5.98 -12.93
CA MET A 1 -10.35 5.27 -11.94
C MET A 1 -10.62 3.76 -12.00
N ARG A 2 -9.61 2.94 -11.80
CA ARG A 2 -9.70 1.46 -11.77
C ARG A 2 -8.82 0.92 -10.65
N LEU A 3 -9.36 0.09 -9.77
CA LEU A 3 -8.58 -0.67 -8.80
C LEU A 3 -7.90 -1.83 -9.51
N ILE A 4 -6.56 -1.89 -9.47
CA ILE A 4 -5.78 -2.92 -10.19
C ILE A 4 -5.19 -3.97 -9.28
N SER A 5 -4.91 -3.65 -8.03
CA SER A 5 -4.51 -4.65 -7.04
C SER A 5 -4.84 -4.24 -5.60
N ILE A 6 -4.98 -5.26 -4.75
CA ILE A 6 -5.12 -5.13 -3.30
C ILE A 6 -3.92 -5.81 -2.66
N SER A 7 -3.30 -5.11 -1.70
CA SER A 7 -2.11 -5.59 -0.99
C SER A 7 -2.29 -5.47 0.53
N THR A 8 -1.73 -6.44 1.26
CA THR A 8 -1.74 -6.47 2.72
C THR A 8 -0.36 -6.81 3.27
N GLY A 9 -0.06 -6.34 4.46
CA GLY A 9 1.20 -6.58 5.16
C GLY A 9 1.01 -7.04 6.58
N LYS A 10 2.02 -7.73 7.10
CA LYS A 10 2.14 -8.07 8.51
C LYS A 10 3.22 -7.25 9.18
N VAL A 11 3.03 -6.97 10.45
CA VAL A 11 4.06 -6.28 11.25
C VAL A 11 5.30 -7.16 11.35
N ALA A 12 6.41 -6.64 10.89
CA ALA A 12 7.70 -7.31 10.92
C ALA A 12 8.82 -6.28 11.13
N SER A 13 10.02 -6.74 11.46
CA SER A 13 11.18 -5.84 11.50
C SER A 13 11.41 -5.19 10.13
N LEU A 14 11.58 -3.89 10.12
CA LEU A 14 11.90 -3.14 8.89
C LEU A 14 13.29 -3.51 8.35
N PHE A 15 14.22 -3.84 9.23
CA PHE A 15 15.60 -4.18 8.91
C PHE A 15 15.85 -5.68 9.01
N GLY A 16 16.85 -6.17 8.27
CA GLY A 16 17.29 -7.56 8.39
C GLY A 16 17.93 -7.85 9.76
N ASN A 17 18.02 -9.11 10.14
CA ASN A 17 18.50 -9.59 11.44
C ASN A 17 19.92 -9.13 11.82
N HIS A 18 20.72 -8.71 10.84
CA HIS A 18 22.09 -8.22 11.04
C HIS A 18 22.16 -6.70 11.22
N HIS A 19 21.04 -5.98 11.11
CA HIS A 19 21.03 -4.53 11.32
C HIS A 19 20.97 -4.22 12.82
N PRO A 20 21.71 -3.19 13.31
CA PRO A 20 21.68 -2.80 14.74
C PRO A 20 20.27 -2.53 15.28
N ASP A 21 19.41 -1.94 14.45
CA ASP A 21 18.05 -1.55 14.80
C ASP A 21 17.00 -2.64 14.48
N TYR A 22 17.43 -3.88 14.23
CA TYR A 22 16.54 -4.98 13.86
C TYR A 22 15.33 -5.14 14.77
N LYS A 23 15.52 -4.99 16.09
CA LYS A 23 14.46 -5.15 17.08
C LYS A 23 13.69 -3.86 17.41
N SER A 24 14.21 -2.71 17.00
CA SER A 24 13.68 -1.40 17.43
C SER A 24 12.65 -0.82 16.45
N VAL A 25 12.65 -1.25 15.19
CA VAL A 25 11.75 -0.71 14.16
C VAL A 25 10.90 -1.82 13.57
N ALA A 26 9.65 -1.89 14.01
CA ALA A 26 8.63 -2.74 13.42
C ALA A 26 7.79 -1.93 12.42
N SER A 27 7.41 -2.54 11.30
CA SER A 27 6.60 -1.91 10.26
C SER A 27 5.76 -2.94 9.51
N ALA A 28 4.60 -2.53 9.02
CA ALA A 28 3.75 -3.29 8.10
C ALA A 28 3.81 -2.74 6.66
N ILE A 29 4.83 -1.91 6.35
CA ILE A 29 4.97 -1.27 5.02
C ILE A 29 5.28 -2.28 3.90
N ARG A 30 5.85 -3.43 4.23
CA ARG A 30 6.15 -4.49 3.25
C ARG A 30 4.90 -5.29 2.94
N LYS A 31 4.08 -4.74 2.06
CA LYS A 31 2.85 -5.40 1.65
C LYS A 31 3.08 -6.36 0.48
N LYS A 32 2.20 -7.36 0.39
CA LYS A 32 2.14 -8.32 -0.71
C LYS A 32 0.77 -8.26 -1.35
N THR A 33 0.74 -8.29 -2.66
CA THR A 33 -0.51 -8.35 -3.43
C THR A 33 -1.26 -9.63 -3.11
N VAL A 34 -2.52 -9.50 -2.71
CA VAL A 34 -3.44 -10.61 -2.39
C VAL A 34 -4.56 -10.75 -3.41
N SER A 35 -4.85 -9.69 -4.17
CA SER A 35 -5.86 -9.70 -5.24
C SER A 35 -5.41 -8.81 -6.40
N THR A 36 -5.69 -9.24 -7.63
CA THR A 36 -5.44 -8.47 -8.86
C THR A 36 -6.60 -8.62 -9.83
N ILE A 37 -6.64 -7.78 -10.89
CA ILE A 37 -7.64 -7.93 -11.96
C ILE A 37 -7.54 -9.31 -12.63
N SER A 38 -6.33 -9.83 -12.85
CA SER A 38 -6.12 -11.12 -13.51
C SER A 38 -6.33 -12.34 -12.59
N ASN A 39 -6.25 -12.13 -11.28
CA ASN A 39 -6.47 -13.17 -10.27
C ASN A 39 -7.25 -12.58 -9.09
N PRO A 40 -8.56 -12.36 -9.25
CA PRO A 40 -9.37 -11.72 -8.23
C PRO A 40 -9.58 -12.66 -7.04
N THR A 41 -9.28 -12.15 -5.85
CA THR A 41 -9.50 -12.83 -4.57
C THR A 41 -10.30 -11.89 -3.67
N PRO A 42 -11.45 -12.31 -3.14
CA PRO A 42 -12.21 -11.51 -2.20
C PRO A 42 -11.41 -11.18 -0.93
N VAL A 43 -11.48 -9.94 -0.48
CA VAL A 43 -10.92 -9.50 0.79
C VAL A 43 -12.02 -8.87 1.65
N GLU A 44 -11.93 -9.09 2.95
CA GLU A 44 -12.86 -8.49 3.91
C GLU A 44 -12.35 -7.11 4.33
N ILE A 45 -13.18 -6.09 4.14
CA ILE A 45 -12.90 -4.70 4.49
C ILE A 45 -13.81 -4.29 5.63
N THR A 46 -13.26 -3.62 6.62
CA THR A 46 -13.94 -3.07 7.78
C THR A 46 -13.68 -1.57 7.87
N GLU A 47 -14.34 -0.88 8.78
CA GLU A 47 -14.08 0.54 9.07
C GLU A 47 -12.62 0.81 9.49
N LEU A 48 -11.90 -0.20 9.95
CA LEU A 48 -10.50 -0.10 10.34
C LEU A 48 -9.51 -0.54 9.24
N GLY A 49 -10.01 -0.86 8.05
CA GLY A 49 -9.21 -1.29 6.90
C GLY A 49 -9.41 -2.75 6.53
N ILE A 50 -8.45 -3.31 5.79
CA ILE A 50 -8.49 -4.70 5.34
C ILE A 50 -8.18 -5.62 6.53
N LYS A 51 -9.06 -6.56 6.83
CA LYS A 51 -8.95 -7.47 7.99
C LYS A 51 -7.64 -8.25 8.06
N SER A 52 -7.05 -8.59 6.93
CA SER A 52 -5.78 -9.31 6.84
C SER A 52 -4.55 -8.40 6.88
N ASP A 53 -4.71 -7.08 6.84
CA ASP A 53 -3.64 -6.10 6.97
C ASP A 53 -3.34 -5.79 8.43
N GLU A 54 -2.09 -5.42 8.74
CA GLU A 54 -1.67 -5.01 10.07
C GLU A 54 -1.06 -3.60 10.02
N GLN A 55 -1.13 -2.91 11.15
CA GLN A 55 -0.58 -1.58 11.35
C GLN A 55 0.37 -1.65 12.56
N ALA A 56 1.62 -1.22 12.38
CA ALA A 56 2.65 -1.37 13.40
C ALA A 56 2.52 -0.35 14.54
N ASP A 57 1.98 0.83 14.26
CA ASP A 57 1.82 1.92 15.22
C ASP A 57 0.49 2.63 15.00
N LEU A 58 -0.48 2.29 15.82
CA LEU A 58 -1.83 2.85 15.77
C LEU A 58 -1.91 4.33 16.19
N SER A 59 -0.84 4.89 16.78
CA SER A 59 -0.81 6.30 17.18
C SER A 59 -0.60 7.25 15.99
N VAL A 60 0.00 6.74 14.90
CA VAL A 60 0.33 7.52 13.70
C VAL A 60 -0.20 6.90 12.41
N HIS A 61 -0.46 5.60 12.41
CA HIS A 61 -0.99 4.84 11.27
C HIS A 61 -2.24 4.07 11.69
N GLY A 62 -3.26 4.08 10.83
CA GLY A 62 -4.50 3.36 11.06
C GLY A 62 -5.60 4.19 11.73
N GLY A 63 -6.63 3.50 12.21
CA GLY A 63 -7.90 4.10 12.62
C GLY A 63 -8.82 4.39 11.42
N ILE A 64 -10.00 4.89 11.68
CA ILE A 64 -11.04 5.13 10.66
C ILE A 64 -10.55 6.09 9.57
N GLU A 65 -9.82 7.14 9.96
CA GLU A 65 -9.35 8.18 9.03
C GLU A 65 -8.14 7.74 8.17
N LYS A 66 -7.54 6.59 8.47
CA LYS A 66 -6.35 6.06 7.77
C LYS A 66 -6.47 4.55 7.56
N ALA A 67 -7.69 4.08 7.33
CA ALA A 67 -8.01 2.66 7.23
C ALA A 67 -7.42 2.01 5.96
N ILE A 68 -7.39 2.74 4.85
CA ILE A 68 -6.91 2.28 3.54
C ILE A 68 -5.95 3.31 2.95
N TYR A 69 -4.77 2.84 2.56
CA TYR A 69 -3.82 3.64 1.78
C TYR A 69 -3.98 3.32 0.29
N VAL A 70 -4.35 4.34 -0.47
CA VAL A 70 -4.54 4.26 -1.94
C VAL A 70 -3.35 4.92 -2.64
N TYR A 71 -2.83 4.30 -3.70
CA TYR A 71 -1.68 4.83 -4.44
C TYR A 71 -1.83 4.64 -5.96
N PRO A 72 -1.56 5.69 -6.77
CA PRO A 72 -1.61 5.61 -8.23
C PRO A 72 -0.50 4.75 -8.82
N ALA A 73 -0.85 3.82 -9.71
CA ALA A 73 0.10 2.96 -10.41
C ALA A 73 1.04 3.75 -11.32
N GLU A 74 0.60 4.89 -11.81
CA GLU A 74 1.34 5.79 -12.69
C GLU A 74 2.69 6.20 -12.10
N HIS A 75 2.81 6.28 -10.78
CA HIS A 75 4.05 6.67 -10.11
C HIS A 75 5.10 5.56 -10.02
N TYR A 76 4.73 4.31 -10.26
CA TYR A 76 5.66 3.19 -10.16
C TYR A 76 6.84 3.30 -11.14
N ALA A 77 6.59 3.79 -12.35
CA ALA A 77 7.65 4.01 -13.34
C ALA A 77 8.72 4.98 -12.82
N PHE A 78 8.29 6.10 -12.24
CA PHE A 78 9.19 7.09 -11.62
C PHE A 78 10.02 6.48 -10.48
N TRP A 79 9.38 5.74 -9.56
CA TRP A 79 10.09 5.14 -8.44
C TRP A 79 11.07 4.06 -8.88
N ASN A 80 10.71 3.23 -9.84
CA ASN A 80 11.59 2.20 -10.38
C ASN A 80 12.84 2.82 -11.03
N GLU A 81 12.68 3.90 -11.80
CA GLU A 81 13.78 4.63 -12.40
C GLU A 81 14.67 5.27 -11.33
N LEU A 82 14.07 6.01 -10.39
CA LEU A 82 14.80 6.67 -9.31
C LEU A 82 15.61 5.67 -8.48
N LEU A 83 14.98 4.61 -7.99
CA LEU A 83 15.64 3.60 -7.17
C LEU A 83 16.72 2.83 -7.93
N THR A 84 16.50 2.54 -9.21
CA THR A 84 17.53 1.92 -10.07
C THR A 84 18.76 2.82 -10.18
N ARG A 85 18.55 4.13 -10.38
CA ARG A 85 19.64 5.10 -10.44
C ARG A 85 20.39 5.23 -9.12
N GLU A 86 19.67 5.36 -8.00
CA GLU A 86 20.29 5.57 -6.68
C GLU A 86 20.99 4.31 -6.16
N THR A 87 20.42 3.13 -6.37
CA THR A 87 21.01 1.86 -5.91
C THR A 87 22.05 1.29 -6.87
N LYS A 88 22.10 1.81 -8.10
CA LYS A 88 22.93 1.27 -9.21
C LYS A 88 22.62 -0.20 -9.53
N LYS A 89 21.40 -0.63 -9.25
CA LYS A 89 20.91 -1.99 -9.51
C LYS A 89 19.51 -1.89 -10.10
N PRO A 90 19.13 -2.76 -11.04
CA PRO A 90 17.76 -2.79 -11.54
C PRO A 90 16.78 -2.98 -10.39
N VAL A 91 15.80 -2.08 -10.26
CA VAL A 91 14.71 -2.16 -9.29
C VAL A 91 13.39 -2.21 -10.04
N SER A 92 12.55 -3.14 -9.64
CA SER A 92 11.16 -3.24 -10.09
C SER A 92 10.27 -3.49 -8.87
N LEU A 93 9.61 -2.45 -8.41
CA LEU A 93 8.64 -2.54 -7.33
C LEU A 93 7.39 -3.26 -7.84
N SER A 94 6.93 -4.22 -7.09
CA SER A 94 5.58 -4.80 -7.25
C SER A 94 4.55 -3.92 -6.54
N HIS A 95 3.28 -4.03 -6.93
CA HIS A 95 2.19 -3.38 -6.21
C HIS A 95 2.22 -3.75 -4.72
N GLY A 96 1.89 -2.80 -3.86
CA GLY A 96 2.14 -2.89 -2.42
C GLY A 96 3.54 -2.48 -1.99
N GLY A 97 4.44 -2.23 -2.96
CA GLY A 97 5.85 -1.90 -2.70
C GLY A 97 6.09 -0.50 -2.12
N ILE A 98 5.14 0.39 -2.24
CA ILE A 98 5.12 1.72 -1.59
C ILE A 98 4.43 1.67 -0.21
N GLY A 99 3.84 0.52 0.13
CA GLY A 99 3.10 0.30 1.37
C GLY A 99 1.59 0.50 1.23
N GLU A 100 1.10 0.69 0.02
CA GLU A 100 -0.30 0.89 -0.26
C GLU A 100 -1.12 -0.40 -0.14
N ASN A 101 -2.39 -0.23 0.24
CA ASN A 101 -3.40 -1.28 0.24
C ASN A 101 -4.04 -1.42 -1.15
N PHE A 102 -4.43 -0.29 -1.75
CA PHE A 102 -5.03 -0.24 -3.07
C PHE A 102 -4.07 0.41 -4.05
N THR A 103 -3.69 -0.30 -5.09
CA THR A 103 -3.06 0.29 -6.27
C THR A 103 -4.15 0.59 -7.29
N ILE A 104 -4.31 1.84 -7.65
CA ILE A 104 -5.32 2.32 -8.60
C ILE A 104 -4.68 2.85 -9.88
N GLU A 105 -5.48 3.01 -10.92
CA GLU A 105 -5.09 3.62 -12.19
C GLU A 105 -6.16 4.63 -12.62
N GLY A 106 -5.73 5.76 -13.20
CA GLY A 106 -6.62 6.77 -13.75
C GLY A 106 -7.26 7.68 -12.69
N LEU A 107 -6.55 7.94 -11.58
CA LEU A 107 -6.85 8.99 -10.62
C LEU A 107 -5.56 9.41 -9.93
N LEU A 108 -5.15 10.65 -10.09
CA LEU A 108 -3.95 11.22 -9.48
C LEU A 108 -4.31 12.14 -8.30
N GLU A 109 -3.34 12.40 -7.45
CA GLU A 109 -3.52 13.17 -6.21
C GLU A 109 -4.04 14.60 -6.46
N ASN A 110 -3.68 15.21 -7.59
CA ASN A 110 -4.16 16.55 -7.96
C ASN A 110 -5.62 16.58 -8.44
N GLU A 111 -6.26 15.44 -8.54
CA GLU A 111 -7.67 15.27 -8.92
C GLU A 111 -8.54 14.88 -7.72
N VAL A 112 -7.95 14.78 -6.52
CA VAL A 112 -8.65 14.37 -5.28
C VAL A 112 -8.64 15.51 -4.29
N PHE A 113 -9.80 15.80 -3.71
CA PHE A 113 -10.00 16.90 -2.77
C PHE A 113 -10.51 16.35 -1.42
N VAL A 114 -10.25 17.10 -0.36
CA VAL A 114 -10.80 16.77 0.97
C VAL A 114 -12.32 16.79 0.92
N GLY A 115 -12.93 15.67 1.29
CA GLY A 115 -14.38 15.47 1.24
C GLY A 115 -14.88 14.73 -0.01
N ASP A 116 -13.99 14.40 -0.95
CA ASP A 116 -14.35 13.50 -2.04
C ASP A 116 -14.65 12.10 -1.50
N GLN A 117 -15.58 11.42 -2.10
CA GLN A 117 -15.95 10.04 -1.82
C GLN A 117 -15.46 9.13 -2.95
N LEU A 118 -14.75 8.09 -2.59
CA LEU A 118 -14.23 7.11 -3.52
C LEU A 118 -15.14 5.87 -3.53
N HIS A 119 -15.74 5.59 -4.68
CA HIS A 119 -16.59 4.41 -4.85
C HIS A 119 -15.84 3.30 -5.57
N ILE A 120 -15.77 2.10 -4.96
CA ILE A 120 -15.18 0.90 -5.53
C ILE A 120 -16.20 -0.25 -5.39
N GLY A 121 -16.87 -0.61 -6.48
CA GLY A 121 -18.01 -1.52 -6.43
C GLY A 121 -19.13 -0.91 -5.59
N ASP A 122 -19.57 -1.64 -4.56
CA ASP A 122 -20.61 -1.20 -3.62
C ASP A 122 -20.05 -0.52 -2.36
N LEU A 123 -18.75 -0.33 -2.29
CA LEU A 123 -18.08 0.30 -1.15
C LEU A 123 -17.82 1.78 -1.40
N GLU A 124 -17.96 2.57 -0.33
CA GLU A 124 -17.66 4.00 -0.26
C GLU A 124 -16.54 4.22 0.77
N PHE A 125 -15.56 5.05 0.38
CA PHE A 125 -14.40 5.39 1.20
C PHE A 125 -14.27 6.90 1.30
#